data_0efcac5e8590baea5a20399d43bc7611
#
_entry.id   0efcac5e8590baea5a20399d43bc7611
#
_cell.length_a   1.000
_cell.length_b   1.000
_cell.length_c   1.000
_cell.angle_alpha   90.00
_cell.angle_beta   90.00
_cell.angle_gamma   90.00
#
_symmetry.space_group_name_H-M   'P 1'
#
loop_
_entity.id
_entity.type
_entity.pdbx_description
1 polymer ?
#
loop_
_entity_poly.entity_id
_entity_poly.type
_entity_poly.pdbx_seq_one_letter_code
_entity_poly.pdbx_strand_id
1 'polypeptide(L)'
;AIPFCLWQTKDNNHRISLMANSIKHLPHHNNCIQVESDEDLRRSVTEHSIDAVVLRYSLDNLNIAEDLPSNVMVIMWSHNFIKRTELSRLAKDRRITCIVCVGNEQLQMYRDHQAFYKSVAIYNGYPINHFIRTQSCHISPFENRSNEVTFLGNLVDYKGFHLLAKAWKKILEAVPDAHLNVIGGGKLYDRNQKLGIWGIAEESFENMFMPYLLGDDGRLLPSVTFHGVMGNEKAAILNRTKVGVPNPSGISETFCIAALEMQLYGAIISTISYGGFKDTVYKTGDLYETPDRLAESVVKQLKKTDNDYSGVLDFVRLFDFSTVTKKWIELFDTLQQTGNIDSILKPKPTKEYRLAEWNRKFKRIIPFGSLLPSSMFYKSIFHRISSLLHKYACRKHNYPRI
;
A
#
# COMPACT_ATOMS: atom_id res chain seq x y z
N ALA A 1 7.73 -3.35 -10.74
CA ALA A 1 7.55 -4.80 -10.52
C ALA A 1 6.44 -5.41 -11.40
N ILE A 2 5.24 -4.83 -11.48
CA ILE A 2 4.14 -5.41 -12.29
C ILE A 2 4.37 -5.28 -13.81
N PRO A 3 4.86 -4.16 -14.37
CA PRO A 3 5.22 -4.12 -15.78
C PRO A 3 6.20 -5.23 -16.14
N PHE A 4 7.10 -5.56 -15.22
CA PHE A 4 8.09 -6.62 -15.42
C PHE A 4 7.47 -8.02 -15.55
N CYS A 5 6.41 -8.30 -14.77
CA CYS A 5 5.75 -9.62 -14.83
C CYS A 5 4.89 -9.78 -16.07
N LEU A 6 4.13 -8.74 -16.42
CA LEU A 6 3.38 -8.70 -17.67
C LEU A 6 4.31 -8.85 -18.87
N TRP A 7 5.41 -8.13 -18.86
CA TRP A 7 6.40 -8.16 -19.93
C TRP A 7 7.11 -9.52 -20.07
N GLN A 8 7.31 -10.27 -18.96
CA GLN A 8 7.85 -11.63 -19.01
C GLN A 8 6.81 -12.69 -19.41
N THR A 9 5.53 -12.34 -19.45
CA THR A 9 4.47 -13.29 -19.80
C THR A 9 4.46 -13.50 -21.30
N LYS A 10 4.67 -14.74 -21.73
CA LYS A 10 4.41 -15.14 -23.11
C LYS A 10 2.89 -15.33 -23.28
N ASP A 11 2.23 -14.27 -23.70
CA ASP A 11 0.85 -14.33 -24.14
C ASP A 11 0.82 -14.22 -25.66
N ASN A 12 0.15 -15.14 -26.32
CA ASN A 12 0.08 -15.18 -27.78
C ASN A 12 -0.85 -14.09 -28.35
N ASN A 13 -1.72 -13.52 -27.52
CA ASN A 13 -2.72 -12.54 -27.95
C ASN A 13 -2.26 -11.09 -27.76
N HIS A 14 -1.30 -10.85 -26.85
CA HIS A 14 -0.84 -9.51 -26.53
C HIS A 14 0.68 -9.38 -26.62
N ARG A 15 1.16 -8.40 -27.38
CA ARG A 15 2.57 -8.02 -27.42
C ARG A 15 2.79 -6.91 -26.39
N ILE A 16 3.45 -7.22 -25.27
CA ILE A 16 3.73 -6.27 -24.21
C ILE A 16 5.17 -5.76 -24.35
N SER A 17 5.32 -4.44 -24.46
CA SER A 17 6.62 -3.76 -24.52
C SER A 17 6.82 -2.92 -23.27
N LEU A 18 8.05 -2.92 -22.74
CA LEU A 18 8.44 -2.04 -21.65
C LEU A 18 9.16 -0.82 -22.24
N MET A 19 8.63 0.37 -21.98
CA MET A 19 9.26 1.65 -22.32
C MET A 19 9.88 2.26 -21.08
N ALA A 20 11.16 2.62 -21.13
CA ALA A 20 11.88 3.18 -19.99
C ALA A 20 13.05 4.08 -20.45
N ASN A 21 13.41 5.07 -19.63
CA ASN A 21 14.53 5.98 -19.88
C ASN A 21 15.89 5.26 -19.86
N SER A 22 15.98 4.15 -19.12
CA SER A 22 17.18 3.31 -19.09
C SER A 22 16.80 1.84 -19.03
N ILE A 23 17.34 1.06 -19.94
CA ILE A 23 17.14 -0.39 -20.06
C ILE A 23 18.38 -1.19 -19.63
N LYS A 24 19.46 -0.52 -19.18
CA LYS A 24 20.77 -1.15 -18.87
C LYS A 24 20.71 -2.23 -17.79
N HIS A 25 19.73 -2.18 -16.90
CA HIS A 25 19.55 -3.14 -15.79
C HIS A 25 18.39 -4.11 -16.01
N LEU A 26 17.78 -4.09 -17.19
CA LEU A 26 16.71 -5.01 -17.56
C LEU A 26 17.30 -6.25 -18.20
N PRO A 27 16.73 -7.45 -17.98
CA PRO A 27 17.11 -8.63 -18.74
C PRO A 27 16.99 -8.37 -20.23
N HIS A 28 17.93 -8.89 -21.04
CA HIS A 28 17.88 -8.78 -22.49
C HIS A 28 16.62 -9.46 -23.04
N HIS A 29 15.61 -8.66 -23.36
CA HIS A 29 14.40 -9.11 -24.01
C HIS A 29 14.11 -8.21 -25.22
N ASN A 30 13.61 -8.80 -26.29
CA ASN A 30 13.33 -8.14 -27.55
C ASN A 30 12.23 -7.06 -27.51
N ASN A 31 11.53 -6.92 -26.36
CA ASN A 31 10.39 -6.03 -26.18
C ASN A 31 10.69 -4.85 -25.23
N CYS A 32 11.97 -4.44 -25.11
CA CYS A 32 12.33 -3.21 -24.40
C CYS A 32 12.57 -2.09 -25.38
N ILE A 33 11.95 -0.94 -25.14
CA ILE A 33 12.11 0.27 -25.93
C ILE A 33 12.67 1.34 -25.02
N GLN A 34 13.85 1.87 -25.34
CA GLN A 34 14.39 3.01 -24.62
C GLN A 34 13.73 4.29 -25.14
N VAL A 35 13.24 5.11 -24.21
CA VAL A 35 12.64 6.42 -24.51
C VAL A 35 13.29 7.45 -23.60
N GLU A 36 13.82 8.53 -24.18
CA GLU A 36 14.57 9.56 -23.45
C GLU A 36 13.73 10.81 -23.19
N SER A 37 12.64 10.98 -23.94
CA SER A 37 11.73 12.12 -23.83
C SER A 37 10.27 11.72 -24.07
N ASP A 38 9.35 12.63 -23.79
CA ASP A 38 7.92 12.47 -24.08
C ASP A 38 7.67 12.40 -25.59
N GLU A 39 8.51 13.07 -26.39
CA GLU A 39 8.46 13.02 -27.86
C GLU A 39 8.91 11.65 -28.38
N ASP A 40 9.96 11.07 -27.82
CA ASP A 40 10.39 9.71 -28.11
C ASP A 40 9.32 8.68 -27.75
N LEU A 41 8.63 8.88 -26.62
CA LEU A 41 7.51 8.02 -26.23
C LEU A 41 6.40 8.06 -27.30
N ARG A 42 5.99 9.26 -27.73
CA ARG A 42 4.93 9.44 -28.75
C ARG A 42 5.33 8.81 -30.08
N ARG A 43 6.57 9.04 -30.51
CA ARG A 43 7.13 8.45 -31.73
C ARG A 43 7.11 6.92 -31.63
N SER A 44 7.62 6.36 -30.54
CA SER A 44 7.66 4.92 -30.31
C SER A 44 6.27 4.28 -30.27
N VAL A 45 5.28 4.95 -29.70
CA VAL A 45 3.88 4.49 -29.69
C VAL A 45 3.36 4.33 -31.12
N THR A 46 3.68 5.28 -32.00
CA THR A 46 3.25 5.26 -33.41
C THR A 46 4.03 4.22 -34.22
N GLU A 47 5.36 4.23 -34.13
CA GLU A 47 6.25 3.34 -34.89
C GLU A 47 6.02 1.87 -34.57
N HIS A 48 5.72 1.55 -33.31
CA HIS A 48 5.47 0.18 -32.90
C HIS A 48 3.99 -0.23 -32.91
N SER A 49 3.11 0.64 -33.44
CA SER A 49 1.65 0.40 -33.53
C SER A 49 1.07 -0.04 -32.19
N ILE A 50 1.28 0.75 -31.14
CA ILE A 50 0.82 0.46 -29.80
C ILE A 50 -0.67 0.83 -29.66
N ASP A 51 -1.50 -0.13 -29.28
CA ASP A 51 -2.95 0.06 -29.12
C ASP A 51 -3.32 0.59 -27.72
N ALA A 52 -2.52 0.28 -26.70
CA ALA A 52 -2.76 0.72 -25.33
C ALA A 52 -1.47 1.05 -24.60
N VAL A 53 -1.50 2.14 -23.80
CA VAL A 53 -0.39 2.57 -22.96
C VAL A 53 -0.81 2.54 -21.50
N VAL A 54 -0.02 1.86 -20.65
CA VAL A 54 -0.19 1.88 -19.18
C VAL A 54 0.80 2.87 -18.59
N LEU A 55 0.28 3.98 -18.06
CA LEU A 55 1.07 5.02 -17.41
C LEU A 55 0.86 4.96 -15.90
N ARG A 56 1.96 5.00 -15.13
CA ARG A 56 1.86 5.23 -13.70
C ARG A 56 1.28 6.63 -13.46
N TYR A 57 0.24 6.72 -12.64
CA TYR A 57 -0.37 8.03 -12.37
C TYR A 57 0.62 9.00 -11.72
N SER A 58 0.81 10.12 -12.37
CA SER A 58 1.41 11.38 -11.90
C SER A 58 0.80 12.53 -12.70
N LEU A 59 1.01 13.78 -12.29
CA LEU A 59 0.55 14.94 -13.08
C LEU A 59 1.30 15.02 -14.41
N ASP A 60 2.60 14.72 -14.42
CA ASP A 60 3.43 14.73 -15.63
C ASP A 60 2.93 13.66 -16.62
N ASN A 61 2.70 12.44 -16.15
CA ASN A 61 2.20 11.37 -16.99
C ASN A 61 0.75 11.62 -17.49
N LEU A 62 -0.02 12.41 -16.77
CA LEU A 62 -1.33 12.85 -17.25
C LEU A 62 -1.18 13.82 -18.43
N ASN A 63 -0.21 14.73 -18.39
CA ASN A 63 0.10 15.62 -19.52
C ASN A 63 0.60 14.81 -20.72
N ILE A 64 1.46 13.81 -20.51
CA ILE A 64 1.90 12.88 -21.58
C ILE A 64 0.69 12.22 -22.28
N ALA A 65 -0.28 11.77 -21.47
CA ALA A 65 -1.49 11.14 -22.00
C ALA A 65 -2.30 12.08 -22.92
N GLU A 66 -2.20 13.39 -22.69
CA GLU A 66 -2.88 14.41 -23.52
C GLU A 66 -2.32 14.49 -24.94
N ASP A 67 -1.10 14.11 -25.13
CA ASP A 67 -0.37 14.19 -26.39
C ASP A 67 -0.31 12.87 -27.18
N LEU A 68 -0.82 11.77 -26.62
CA LEU A 68 -0.87 10.50 -27.32
C LEU A 68 -1.90 10.48 -28.45
N PRO A 69 -1.69 9.68 -29.53
CA PRO A 69 -2.66 9.54 -30.61
C PRO A 69 -4.05 9.14 -30.09
N SER A 70 -5.11 9.70 -30.67
CA SER A 70 -6.49 9.53 -30.20
C SER A 70 -7.03 8.07 -30.27
N ASN A 71 -6.42 7.24 -31.10
CA ASN A 71 -6.73 5.82 -31.23
C ASN A 71 -6.03 4.93 -30.18
N VAL A 72 -5.13 5.49 -29.37
CA VAL A 72 -4.41 4.76 -28.33
C VAL A 72 -5.20 4.80 -27.02
N MET A 73 -5.48 3.65 -26.46
CA MET A 73 -6.11 3.54 -25.14
C MET A 73 -5.13 3.91 -24.03
N VAL A 74 -5.52 4.81 -23.14
CA VAL A 74 -4.68 5.23 -22.01
C VAL A 74 -5.22 4.65 -20.71
N ILE A 75 -4.40 3.87 -20.02
CA ILE A 75 -4.69 3.24 -18.74
C ILE A 75 -3.82 3.91 -17.67
N MET A 76 -4.44 4.58 -16.71
CA MET A 76 -3.76 5.21 -15.58
C MET A 76 -3.64 4.23 -14.41
N TRP A 77 -2.40 3.83 -14.11
CA TRP A 77 -2.11 2.91 -13.02
C TRP A 77 -1.74 3.67 -11.74
N SER A 78 -2.63 3.65 -10.76
CA SER A 78 -2.56 4.47 -9.55
C SER A 78 -1.97 3.72 -8.37
N HIS A 79 -0.71 4.06 -8.00
CA HIS A 79 -0.03 3.56 -6.81
C HIS A 79 -0.26 4.41 -5.56
N ASN A 80 -0.82 5.61 -5.72
CA ASN A 80 -1.10 6.55 -4.62
C ASN A 80 -2.59 6.90 -4.64
N PHE A 81 -3.10 7.40 -3.52
CA PHE A 81 -4.43 8.02 -3.50
C PHE A 81 -4.43 9.27 -4.37
N ILE A 82 -5.33 9.31 -5.34
CA ILE A 82 -5.50 10.46 -6.23
C ILE A 82 -6.38 11.49 -5.54
N LYS A 83 -5.96 12.75 -5.55
CA LYS A 83 -6.76 13.86 -5.01
C LYS A 83 -8.08 13.97 -5.77
N ARG A 84 -9.12 14.41 -5.08
CA ARG A 84 -10.47 14.46 -5.65
C ARG A 84 -10.59 15.37 -6.89
N THR A 85 -9.87 16.49 -6.91
CA THR A 85 -9.80 17.39 -8.07
C THR A 85 -9.20 16.70 -9.30
N GLU A 86 -8.14 15.94 -9.08
CA GLU A 86 -7.44 15.16 -10.11
C GLU A 86 -8.30 13.98 -10.59
N LEU A 87 -8.99 13.29 -9.67
CA LEU A 87 -9.99 12.27 -10.03
C LEU A 87 -11.08 12.85 -10.92
N SER A 88 -11.50 14.11 -10.68
CA SER A 88 -12.51 14.77 -11.51
C SER A 88 -11.99 15.08 -12.91
N ARG A 89 -10.70 15.42 -13.06
CA ARG A 89 -10.04 15.56 -14.36
C ARG A 89 -10.02 14.24 -15.10
N LEU A 90 -9.52 13.16 -14.44
CA LEU A 90 -9.47 11.81 -15.02
C LEU A 90 -10.85 11.28 -15.43
N ALA A 91 -11.88 11.53 -14.61
CA ALA A 91 -13.24 11.08 -14.93
C ALA A 91 -13.83 11.75 -16.18
N LYS A 92 -13.49 13.01 -16.40
CA LYS A 92 -13.99 13.84 -17.54
C LYS A 92 -13.17 13.61 -18.81
N ASP A 93 -11.91 13.28 -18.69
CA ASP A 93 -11.00 13.10 -19.83
C ASP A 93 -11.39 11.84 -20.62
N ARG A 94 -11.81 12.04 -21.88
CA ARG A 94 -12.25 10.94 -22.77
C ARG A 94 -11.12 10.05 -23.22
N ARG A 95 -9.87 10.51 -23.18
CA ARG A 95 -8.69 9.74 -23.56
C ARG A 95 -8.30 8.73 -22.49
N ILE A 96 -8.60 9.02 -21.22
CA ILE A 96 -8.37 8.05 -20.15
C ILE A 96 -9.45 6.98 -20.20
N THR A 97 -9.07 5.82 -20.70
CA THR A 97 -9.97 4.67 -20.86
C THR A 97 -10.24 3.99 -19.54
N CYS A 98 -9.21 3.81 -18.70
CA CYS A 98 -9.32 3.11 -17.43
C CYS A 98 -8.36 3.68 -16.37
N ILE A 99 -8.78 3.61 -15.10
CA ILE A 99 -7.95 3.86 -13.92
C ILE A 99 -7.80 2.54 -13.18
N VAL A 100 -6.56 2.03 -13.08
CA VAL A 100 -6.27 0.81 -12.32
C VAL A 100 -5.79 1.19 -10.93
N CYS A 101 -6.59 0.87 -9.91
CA CYS A 101 -6.24 0.96 -8.50
C CYS A 101 -5.42 -0.28 -8.09
N VAL A 102 -4.41 -0.11 -7.22
CA VAL A 102 -3.58 -1.23 -6.76
C VAL A 102 -4.22 -2.05 -5.62
N GLY A 103 -5.43 -1.70 -5.19
CA GLY A 103 -6.18 -2.39 -4.15
C GLY A 103 -7.68 -2.18 -4.25
N ASN A 104 -8.45 -3.11 -3.72
CA ASN A 104 -9.90 -2.97 -3.63
C ASN A 104 -10.29 -1.82 -2.70
N GLU A 105 -9.58 -1.64 -1.58
CA GLU A 105 -9.85 -0.55 -0.65
C GLU A 105 -9.65 0.82 -1.31
N GLN A 106 -8.60 0.97 -2.13
CA GLN A 106 -8.41 2.17 -2.92
C GLN A 106 -9.57 2.42 -3.89
N LEU A 107 -10.03 1.39 -4.59
CA LEU A 107 -11.20 1.46 -5.46
C LEU A 107 -12.47 1.84 -4.68
N GLN A 108 -12.68 1.26 -3.51
CA GLN A 108 -13.81 1.58 -2.64
C GLN A 108 -13.83 3.05 -2.22
N MET A 109 -12.65 3.66 -1.97
CA MET A 109 -12.55 5.10 -1.66
C MET A 109 -13.02 6.01 -2.80
N TYR A 110 -12.99 5.52 -4.06
CA TYR A 110 -13.53 6.26 -5.21
C TYR A 110 -15.02 6.06 -5.42
N ARG A 111 -15.67 5.20 -4.62
CA ARG A 111 -17.04 4.75 -4.83
C ARG A 111 -18.09 5.87 -4.88
N ASP A 112 -17.88 6.99 -4.21
CA ASP A 112 -18.76 8.17 -4.26
C ASP A 112 -18.39 9.18 -5.35
N HIS A 113 -17.41 8.84 -6.21
CA HIS A 113 -16.91 9.71 -7.27
C HIS A 113 -17.22 9.17 -8.66
N GLN A 114 -17.37 10.03 -9.67
CA GLN A 114 -17.62 9.62 -11.07
C GLN A 114 -16.47 8.75 -11.65
N ALA A 115 -15.23 8.99 -11.22
CA ALA A 115 -14.09 8.19 -11.64
C ALA A 115 -14.26 6.69 -11.32
N PHE A 116 -15.10 6.31 -10.36
CA PHE A 116 -15.39 4.91 -10.05
C PHE A 116 -15.89 4.12 -11.27
N TYR A 117 -16.62 4.76 -12.18
CA TYR A 117 -17.12 4.09 -13.39
C TYR A 117 -15.97 3.69 -14.33
N LYS A 118 -14.89 4.48 -14.37
CA LYS A 118 -13.67 4.21 -15.15
C LYS A 118 -12.59 3.45 -14.35
N SER A 119 -12.86 3.02 -13.11
CA SER A 119 -11.85 2.41 -12.25
C SER A 119 -12.08 0.93 -12.04
N VAL A 120 -10.98 0.18 -12.01
CA VAL A 120 -10.92 -1.24 -11.60
C VAL A 120 -9.82 -1.42 -10.55
N ALA A 121 -9.84 -2.54 -9.83
CA ALA A 121 -8.77 -2.90 -8.90
C ALA A 121 -7.98 -4.09 -9.45
N ILE A 122 -6.67 -3.91 -9.61
CA ILE A 122 -5.71 -4.98 -9.89
C ILE A 122 -4.57 -4.83 -8.90
N TYR A 123 -4.36 -5.82 -8.05
CA TYR A 123 -3.36 -5.79 -7.01
C TYR A 123 -1.92 -5.66 -7.55
N ASN A 124 -1.02 -5.14 -6.72
CA ASN A 124 0.40 -5.28 -6.99
C ASN A 124 0.80 -6.75 -6.85
N GLY A 125 1.64 -7.23 -7.79
CA GLY A 125 2.15 -8.59 -7.76
C GLY A 125 3.37 -8.73 -6.85
N TYR A 126 3.54 -9.96 -6.31
CA TYR A 126 4.73 -10.39 -5.59
C TYR A 126 5.06 -11.85 -5.98
N PRO A 127 6.33 -12.32 -5.94
CA PRO A 127 6.71 -13.67 -6.37
C PRO A 127 6.31 -14.75 -5.34
N ILE A 128 5.02 -14.85 -5.02
CA ILE A 128 4.49 -15.72 -3.96
C ILE A 128 4.75 -17.20 -4.26
N ASN A 129 4.38 -17.66 -5.46
CA ASN A 129 4.57 -19.05 -5.83
C ASN A 129 6.05 -19.47 -5.86
N HIS A 130 6.95 -18.56 -6.23
CA HIS A 130 8.39 -18.80 -6.13
C HIS A 130 8.80 -18.97 -4.67
N PHE A 131 8.38 -18.05 -3.78
CA PHE A 131 8.65 -18.13 -2.35
C PHE A 131 8.13 -19.45 -1.74
N ILE A 132 6.88 -19.82 -2.03
CA ILE A 132 6.28 -21.04 -1.49
C ILE A 132 7.10 -22.27 -1.88
N ARG A 133 7.56 -22.35 -3.14
CA ARG A 133 8.37 -23.51 -3.60
C ARG A 133 9.76 -23.56 -3.01
N THR A 134 10.38 -22.42 -2.71
CA THR A 134 11.80 -22.35 -2.37
C THR A 134 12.08 -22.10 -0.89
N GLN A 135 11.14 -21.50 -0.17
CA GLN A 135 11.37 -20.98 1.18
C GLN A 135 10.37 -21.46 2.23
N SER A 136 9.12 -21.80 1.86
CA SER A 136 8.10 -22.08 2.87
C SER A 136 8.38 -23.26 3.79
N CYS A 137 9.12 -24.26 3.32
CA CYS A 137 9.54 -25.42 4.14
C CYS A 137 10.63 -25.07 5.18
N HIS A 138 11.25 -23.90 5.08
CA HIS A 138 12.29 -23.42 6.01
C HIS A 138 11.75 -22.40 7.02
N ILE A 139 10.45 -22.14 7.01
CA ILE A 139 9.83 -21.18 7.92
C ILE A 139 9.73 -21.78 9.32
N SER A 140 10.29 -21.06 10.30
CA SER A 140 10.22 -21.45 11.71
C SER A 140 8.78 -21.53 12.19
N PRO A 141 8.37 -22.62 12.88
CA PRO A 141 7.06 -22.72 13.49
C PRO A 141 6.79 -21.53 14.41
N PHE A 142 5.55 -21.06 14.42
CA PHE A 142 5.19 -19.83 15.14
C PHE A 142 5.40 -19.95 16.66
N GLU A 143 5.10 -21.11 17.21
CA GLU A 143 5.28 -21.46 18.63
C GLU A 143 6.73 -21.41 19.10
N ASN A 144 7.70 -21.59 18.20
CA ASN A 144 9.13 -21.59 18.50
C ASN A 144 9.77 -20.19 18.36
N ARG A 145 8.98 -19.17 18.03
CA ARG A 145 9.49 -17.80 17.81
C ARG A 145 9.63 -17.06 19.12
N SER A 146 10.77 -16.39 19.28
CA SER A 146 10.97 -15.39 20.32
C SER A 146 10.04 -14.19 20.13
N ASN A 147 9.92 -13.35 21.14
CA ASN A 147 9.05 -12.17 21.11
C ASN A 147 9.65 -11.04 20.23
N GLU A 148 10.00 -11.36 18.98
CA GLU A 148 10.54 -10.42 18.02
C GLU A 148 9.44 -9.64 17.29
N VAL A 149 9.56 -8.31 17.32
CA VAL A 149 8.73 -7.35 16.58
C VAL A 149 9.57 -6.76 15.48
N THR A 150 9.08 -6.71 14.24
CA THR A 150 9.82 -6.13 13.13
C THR A 150 9.04 -4.98 12.48
N PHE A 151 9.70 -3.82 12.38
CA PHE A 151 9.32 -2.76 11.45
C PHE A 151 10.08 -2.96 10.13
N LEU A 152 9.35 -2.99 9.02
CA LEU A 152 9.93 -3.09 7.67
C LEU A 152 9.42 -1.95 6.80
N GLY A 153 10.28 -0.99 6.46
CA GLY A 153 9.91 0.14 5.64
C GLY A 153 10.92 1.29 5.64
N ASN A 154 10.66 2.31 4.82
CA ASN A 154 11.45 3.51 4.83
C ASN A 154 11.25 4.30 6.14
N LEU A 155 12.35 4.86 6.68
CA LEU A 155 12.31 5.66 7.90
C LEU A 155 12.04 7.13 7.57
N VAL A 156 10.78 7.42 7.30
CA VAL A 156 10.22 8.76 7.07
C VAL A 156 8.94 8.92 7.92
N ASP A 157 8.57 10.15 8.22
CA ASP A 157 7.50 10.49 9.16
C ASP A 157 6.16 9.81 8.82
N TYR A 158 5.74 9.86 7.55
CA TYR A 158 4.48 9.26 7.10
C TYR A 158 4.46 7.73 7.09
N LYS A 159 5.61 7.04 7.30
CA LYS A 159 5.66 5.58 7.54
C LYS A 159 5.53 5.23 9.02
N GLY A 160 5.45 6.20 9.91
CA GLY A 160 4.94 6.05 11.27
C GLY A 160 5.84 5.28 12.24
N PHE A 161 7.13 5.07 11.96
CA PHE A 161 8.03 4.38 12.89
C PHE A 161 8.07 5.05 14.28
N HIS A 162 7.98 6.37 14.33
CA HIS A 162 7.91 7.14 15.59
C HIS A 162 6.73 6.73 16.50
N LEU A 163 5.62 6.24 15.91
CA LEU A 163 4.49 5.74 16.69
C LEU A 163 4.83 4.41 17.39
N LEU A 164 5.55 3.52 16.70
CA LEU A 164 6.03 2.27 17.28
C LEU A 164 7.09 2.53 18.34
N ALA A 165 8.05 3.41 18.07
CA ALA A 165 9.07 3.82 19.04
C ALA A 165 8.43 4.36 20.32
N LYS A 166 7.47 5.27 20.20
CA LYS A 166 6.72 5.82 21.35
C LYS A 166 5.96 4.74 22.13
N ALA A 167 5.47 3.71 21.47
CA ALA A 167 4.77 2.59 22.08
C ALA A 167 5.71 1.56 22.73
N TRP A 168 7.01 1.58 22.40
CA TRP A 168 7.94 0.50 22.70
C TRP A 168 8.11 0.24 24.20
N LYS A 169 8.27 1.29 25.02
CA LYS A 169 8.37 1.15 26.47
C LYS A 169 7.15 0.42 27.07
N LYS A 170 5.95 0.77 26.62
CA LYS A 170 4.71 0.11 27.09
C LYS A 170 4.65 -1.36 26.64
N ILE A 171 5.22 -1.69 25.49
CA ILE A 171 5.33 -3.08 25.01
C ILE A 171 6.30 -3.86 25.90
N LEU A 172 7.46 -3.30 26.24
CA LEU A 172 8.43 -3.91 27.15
C LEU A 172 7.90 -4.11 28.58
N GLU A 173 7.09 -3.18 29.09
CA GLU A 173 6.42 -3.34 30.38
C GLU A 173 5.52 -4.58 30.44
N ALA A 174 4.88 -4.93 29.29
CA ALA A 174 3.97 -6.06 29.18
C ALA A 174 4.64 -7.38 28.71
N VAL A 175 5.77 -7.28 28.00
CA VAL A 175 6.57 -8.36 27.43
C VAL A 175 8.06 -7.98 27.53
N PRO A 176 8.69 -8.18 28.70
CA PRO A 176 10.04 -7.68 28.99
C PRO A 176 11.16 -8.22 28.08
N ASP A 177 10.96 -9.39 27.50
CA ASP A 177 11.87 -10.06 26.56
C ASP A 177 11.57 -9.72 25.10
N ALA A 178 10.70 -8.75 24.82
CA ALA A 178 10.43 -8.32 23.46
C ALA A 178 11.65 -7.63 22.83
N HIS A 179 11.91 -7.91 21.54
CA HIS A 179 12.99 -7.32 20.77
C HIS A 179 12.46 -6.65 19.48
N LEU A 180 12.86 -5.40 19.24
CA LEU A 180 12.48 -4.62 18.07
C LEU A 180 13.59 -4.65 17.00
N ASN A 181 13.25 -5.23 15.86
CA ASN A 181 14.08 -5.19 14.66
C ASN A 181 13.57 -4.09 13.73
N VAL A 182 14.43 -3.17 13.32
CA VAL A 182 14.10 -2.07 12.41
C VAL A 182 14.86 -2.26 11.10
N ILE A 183 14.15 -2.59 10.04
CA ILE A 183 14.72 -2.82 8.70
C ILE A 183 14.26 -1.71 7.77
N GLY A 184 15.21 -0.91 7.29
CA GLY A 184 14.99 0.23 6.41
C GLY A 184 15.91 1.38 6.71
N GLY A 185 15.73 2.51 6.03
CA GLY A 185 16.56 3.70 6.21
C GLY A 185 15.95 4.94 5.59
N GLY A 186 16.43 6.11 5.98
CA GLY A 186 15.91 7.41 5.53
C GLY A 186 16.23 7.77 4.07
N LYS A 187 17.14 7.05 3.41
CA LYS A 187 17.61 7.35 2.04
C LYS A 187 16.93 6.53 0.93
N LEU A 188 15.92 5.71 1.25
CA LEU A 188 15.31 4.82 0.24
C LEU A 188 14.57 5.59 -0.88
N TYR A 189 13.98 6.74 -0.56
CA TYR A 189 13.27 7.57 -1.55
C TYR A 189 14.12 8.72 -2.09
N ASP A 190 15.05 9.22 -1.30
CA ASP A 190 16.02 10.24 -1.70
C ASP A 190 17.43 9.84 -1.25
N ARG A 191 18.27 9.47 -2.20
CA ARG A 191 19.65 9.05 -1.95
C ARG A 191 20.53 10.20 -1.42
N ASN A 192 20.16 11.45 -1.70
CA ASN A 192 20.88 12.65 -1.27
C ASN A 192 20.40 13.17 0.08
N GLN A 193 19.36 12.54 0.69
CA GLN A 193 18.84 12.94 1.99
C GLN A 193 19.95 13.00 3.03
N LYS A 194 20.07 14.15 3.71
CA LYS A 194 20.99 14.32 4.84
C LYS A 194 20.41 13.60 6.05
N LEU A 195 21.19 12.68 6.62
CA LEU A 195 20.82 11.96 7.85
C LEU A 195 21.21 12.76 9.09
N GLY A 196 20.51 12.53 10.18
CA GLY A 196 20.81 13.08 11.49
C GLY A 196 22.04 12.42 12.14
N ILE A 197 22.26 12.70 13.43
CA ILE A 197 23.44 12.26 14.20
C ILE A 197 23.53 10.74 14.37
N TRP A 198 22.39 10.03 14.29
CA TRP A 198 22.33 8.57 14.39
C TRP A 198 22.56 7.87 13.04
N GLY A 199 22.56 8.62 11.94
CA GLY A 199 22.76 8.10 10.60
C GLY A 199 21.62 7.21 10.08
N ILE A 200 20.44 7.28 10.68
CA ILE A 200 19.30 6.38 10.43
C ILE A 200 18.27 7.02 9.50
N ALA A 201 17.88 8.28 9.80
CA ALA A 201 16.85 9.03 9.08
C ALA A 201 17.21 10.52 9.03
N GLU A 202 16.36 11.35 8.47
CA GLU A 202 16.49 12.81 8.56
C GLU A 202 16.49 13.24 10.03
N GLU A 203 17.29 14.26 10.37
CA GLU A 203 17.49 14.72 11.75
C GLU A 203 16.17 15.05 12.45
N SER A 204 15.27 15.76 11.76
CA SER A 204 13.95 16.11 12.30
C SER A 204 13.15 14.86 12.68
N PHE A 205 13.25 13.81 11.89
CA PHE A 205 12.54 12.55 12.14
C PHE A 205 13.27 11.70 13.19
N GLU A 206 14.61 11.66 13.21
CA GLU A 206 15.37 11.01 14.30
C GLU A 206 14.96 11.57 15.68
N ASN A 207 14.81 12.89 15.77
CA ASN A 207 14.37 13.57 16.99
C ASN A 207 12.93 13.19 17.43
N MET A 208 12.11 12.68 16.51
CA MET A 208 10.75 12.22 16.83
C MET A 208 10.71 10.81 17.45
N PHE A 209 11.68 9.95 17.20
CA PHE A 209 11.62 8.56 17.64
C PHE A 209 12.77 8.14 18.56
N MET A 210 14.00 8.67 18.40
CA MET A 210 15.14 8.26 19.20
C MET A 210 14.95 8.45 20.70
N PRO A 211 14.36 9.57 21.21
CA PRO A 211 14.18 9.76 22.65
C PRO A 211 13.38 8.65 23.35
N TYR A 212 12.54 7.91 22.62
CA TYR A 212 11.76 6.80 23.16
C TYR A 212 12.51 5.46 23.16
N LEU A 213 13.64 5.38 22.48
CA LEU A 213 14.44 4.17 22.31
C LEU A 213 15.78 4.24 23.04
N LEU A 214 16.03 5.32 23.77
CA LEU A 214 17.23 5.50 24.60
C LEU A 214 16.93 5.15 26.07
N GLY A 215 17.92 4.55 26.72
CA GLY A 215 17.94 4.37 28.17
C GLY A 215 18.35 5.66 28.90
N ASP A 216 18.31 5.63 30.24
CA ASP A 216 18.70 6.75 31.08
C ASP A 216 20.18 7.15 30.92
N ASP A 217 21.00 6.23 30.40
CA ASP A 217 22.42 6.47 30.06
C ASP A 217 22.62 7.10 28.66
N GLY A 218 21.54 7.42 27.95
CA GLY A 218 21.56 7.99 26.61
C GLY A 218 21.94 7.00 25.50
N ARG A 219 22.09 5.71 25.82
CA ARG A 219 22.39 4.66 24.84
C ARG A 219 21.11 4.01 24.33
N LEU A 220 21.21 3.44 23.11
CA LEU A 220 20.12 2.66 22.54
C LEU A 220 19.76 1.48 23.46
N LEU A 221 18.47 1.28 23.67
CA LEU A 221 17.96 0.13 24.45
C LEU A 221 18.48 -1.19 23.87
N PRO A 222 18.94 -2.16 24.70
CA PRO A 222 19.41 -3.47 24.24
C PRO A 222 18.32 -4.27 23.49
N SER A 223 17.05 -3.93 23.72
CA SER A 223 15.90 -4.52 23.05
C SER A 223 15.61 -3.98 21.64
N VAL A 224 16.49 -3.10 21.08
CA VAL A 224 16.26 -2.47 19.77
C VAL A 224 17.49 -2.63 18.89
N THR A 225 17.28 -3.06 17.65
CA THR A 225 18.34 -3.18 16.65
C THR A 225 17.91 -2.51 15.34
N PHE A 226 18.72 -1.54 14.87
CA PHE A 226 18.59 -0.96 13.53
C PHE A 226 19.50 -1.70 12.57
N HIS A 227 18.92 -2.36 11.57
CA HIS A 227 19.64 -3.17 10.59
C HIS A 227 20.01 -2.38 9.32
N GLY A 228 19.48 -1.17 9.15
CA GLY A 228 19.63 -0.43 7.91
C GLY A 228 18.82 -1.04 6.75
N VAL A 229 19.21 -0.69 5.53
CA VAL A 229 18.59 -1.21 4.30
C VAL A 229 19.17 -2.60 4.02
N MET A 230 18.31 -3.60 3.94
CA MET A 230 18.69 -5.00 3.72
C MET A 230 18.09 -5.55 2.42
N GLY A 231 18.85 -6.41 1.75
CA GLY A 231 18.41 -7.22 0.61
C GLY A 231 17.76 -8.55 1.04
N ASN A 232 18.23 -9.64 0.47
CA ASN A 232 17.71 -10.99 0.78
C ASN A 232 18.09 -11.49 2.19
N GLU A 233 19.12 -10.93 2.80
CA GLU A 233 19.61 -11.26 4.15
C GLU A 233 18.58 -10.95 5.25
N LYS A 234 17.63 -10.07 5.00
CA LYS A 234 16.48 -9.80 5.90
C LYS A 234 15.63 -11.05 6.17
N ALA A 235 15.69 -12.06 5.28
CA ALA A 235 14.97 -13.31 5.43
C ALA A 235 15.22 -13.99 6.78
N ALA A 236 16.47 -13.96 7.28
CA ALA A 236 16.83 -14.52 8.58
C ALA A 236 16.11 -13.82 9.75
N ILE A 237 15.91 -12.50 9.67
CA ILE A 237 15.18 -11.73 10.68
C ILE A 237 13.68 -11.98 10.55
N LEU A 238 13.14 -11.91 9.32
CA LEU A 238 11.72 -12.13 9.08
C LEU A 238 11.27 -13.53 9.52
N ASN A 239 12.14 -14.55 9.38
CA ASN A 239 11.85 -15.92 9.80
C ASN A 239 11.74 -16.08 11.34
N ARG A 240 12.34 -15.18 12.11
CA ARG A 240 12.20 -15.14 13.58
C ARG A 240 11.09 -14.20 14.04
N THR A 241 10.70 -13.26 13.19
CA THR A 241 9.68 -12.24 13.51
C THR A 241 8.35 -12.88 13.92
N LYS A 242 7.89 -12.57 15.12
CA LYS A 242 6.57 -12.99 15.62
C LYS A 242 5.48 -12.02 15.20
N VAL A 243 5.75 -10.71 15.34
CA VAL A 243 4.82 -9.64 14.99
C VAL A 243 5.46 -8.65 14.02
N GLY A 244 4.83 -8.46 12.87
CA GLY A 244 5.20 -7.44 11.89
C GLY A 244 4.38 -6.17 12.09
N VAL A 245 5.05 -5.00 12.09
CA VAL A 245 4.41 -3.68 12.23
C VAL A 245 4.81 -2.79 11.06
N PRO A 246 4.22 -2.99 9.86
CA PRO A 246 4.49 -2.13 8.72
C PRO A 246 3.66 -0.85 8.81
N ASN A 247 4.28 0.31 8.56
CA ASN A 247 3.64 1.61 8.45
C ASN A 247 2.45 1.84 9.44
N PRO A 248 2.69 1.91 10.75
CA PRO A 248 1.63 2.05 11.75
C PRO A 248 0.87 3.39 11.70
N SER A 249 1.28 4.34 10.85
CA SER A 249 0.51 5.56 10.57
C SER A 249 -0.63 5.34 9.57
N GLY A 250 -0.48 4.38 8.66
CA GLY A 250 -1.39 4.15 7.53
C GLY A 250 -1.35 5.23 6.45
N ILE A 251 -0.63 6.33 6.66
CA ILE A 251 -0.61 7.45 5.72
C ILE A 251 -0.08 6.97 4.36
N SER A 252 -0.83 7.32 3.30
CA SER A 252 -0.51 7.01 1.90
C SER A 252 -0.36 5.52 1.56
N GLU A 253 -0.82 4.60 2.41
CA GLU A 253 -0.70 3.17 2.14
C GLU A 253 -1.85 2.67 1.26
N THR A 254 -1.57 2.45 -0.03
CA THR A 254 -2.54 1.91 -1.00
C THR A 254 -2.41 0.40 -1.17
N PHE A 255 -1.21 -0.15 -0.91
CA PHE A 255 -0.92 -1.58 -0.99
C PHE A 255 0.40 -1.89 -0.27
N CYS A 256 0.35 -2.66 0.80
CA CYS A 256 1.52 -2.89 1.64
C CYS A 256 2.26 -4.18 1.28
N ILE A 257 3.31 -4.08 0.45
CA ILE A 257 4.19 -5.23 0.12
C ILE A 257 4.90 -5.74 1.37
N ALA A 258 5.33 -4.85 2.29
CA ALA A 258 6.00 -5.27 3.52
C ALA A 258 5.11 -6.16 4.40
N ALA A 259 3.79 -5.90 4.44
CA ALA A 259 2.85 -6.77 5.14
C ALA A 259 2.77 -8.16 4.51
N LEU A 260 2.74 -8.26 3.18
CA LEU A 260 2.76 -9.55 2.48
C LEU A 260 4.06 -10.29 2.76
N GLU A 261 5.20 -9.61 2.66
CA GLU A 261 6.51 -10.21 2.86
C GLU A 261 6.65 -10.79 4.29
N MET A 262 6.31 -10.02 5.32
CA MET A 262 6.36 -10.51 6.70
C MET A 262 5.40 -11.69 6.95
N GLN A 263 4.20 -11.67 6.35
CA GLN A 263 3.26 -12.79 6.45
C GLN A 263 3.76 -14.05 5.75
N LEU A 264 4.46 -13.93 4.62
CA LEU A 264 5.11 -15.06 3.95
C LEU A 264 6.13 -15.76 4.84
N TYR A 265 6.83 -15.00 5.69
CA TYR A 265 7.71 -15.54 6.71
C TYR A 265 6.98 -15.96 8.00
N GLY A 266 5.64 -15.96 8.02
CA GLY A 266 4.82 -16.45 9.11
C GLY A 266 4.57 -15.46 10.26
N ALA A 267 4.97 -14.19 10.12
CA ALA A 267 4.66 -13.17 11.12
C ALA A 267 3.16 -12.80 11.11
N ILE A 268 2.62 -12.48 12.28
CA ILE A 268 1.30 -11.87 12.41
C ILE A 268 1.44 -10.34 12.25
N ILE A 269 0.58 -9.73 11.46
CA ILE A 269 0.63 -8.28 11.24
C ILE A 269 -0.21 -7.56 12.28
N SER A 270 0.36 -6.49 12.86
CA SER A 270 -0.32 -5.53 13.74
C SER A 270 -0.11 -4.13 13.17
N THR A 271 -1.16 -3.51 12.66
CA THR A 271 -1.09 -2.17 12.07
C THR A 271 -2.45 -1.48 12.07
N ILE A 272 -2.51 -0.24 11.60
CA ILE A 272 -3.74 0.54 11.60
C ILE A 272 -4.72 0.07 10.52
N SER A 273 -6.02 0.13 10.81
CA SER A 273 -7.14 -0.22 9.92
C SER A 273 -7.35 0.86 8.86
N TYR A 274 -6.40 1.00 7.91
CA TYR A 274 -6.47 2.03 6.87
C TYR A 274 -5.90 1.54 5.54
N GLY A 275 -6.53 2.00 4.45
CA GLY A 275 -6.04 1.82 3.09
C GLY A 275 -5.74 0.37 2.73
N GLY A 276 -4.63 0.16 2.03
CA GLY A 276 -4.23 -1.15 1.50
C GLY A 276 -3.99 -2.25 2.54
N PHE A 277 -3.92 -1.93 3.85
CA PHE A 277 -3.85 -2.96 4.88
C PHE A 277 -5.11 -3.82 4.94
N LYS A 278 -6.28 -3.24 4.66
CA LYS A 278 -7.54 -3.99 4.58
C LYS A 278 -7.55 -5.02 3.45
N ASP A 279 -6.70 -4.82 2.44
CA ASP A 279 -6.52 -5.77 1.33
C ASP A 279 -5.38 -6.76 1.59
N THR A 280 -4.31 -6.36 2.30
CA THR A 280 -3.04 -7.09 2.35
C THR A 280 -2.77 -7.81 3.67
N VAL A 281 -3.57 -7.59 4.71
CA VAL A 281 -3.42 -8.25 6.00
C VAL A 281 -4.43 -9.39 6.13
N TYR A 282 -3.93 -10.59 6.42
CA TYR A 282 -4.76 -11.77 6.65
C TYR A 282 -5.52 -11.66 7.98
N LYS A 283 -6.64 -12.35 8.08
CA LYS A 283 -7.58 -12.30 9.22
C LYS A 283 -6.98 -12.60 10.61
N THR A 284 -5.80 -13.26 10.68
CA THR A 284 -5.10 -13.48 11.95
C THR A 284 -4.38 -12.25 12.48
N GLY A 285 -4.13 -11.26 11.60
CA GLY A 285 -3.59 -9.96 11.97
C GLY A 285 -4.57 -9.13 12.80
N ASP A 286 -4.06 -8.03 13.35
CA ASP A 286 -4.85 -7.07 14.11
C ASP A 286 -4.77 -5.69 13.45
N LEU A 287 -5.90 -5.24 12.89
CA LEU A 287 -6.06 -3.93 12.30
C LEU A 287 -6.77 -3.01 13.31
N TYR A 288 -6.00 -2.24 14.06
CA TYR A 288 -6.55 -1.32 15.06
C TYR A 288 -7.04 0.00 14.44
N GLU A 289 -8.03 0.63 15.05
CA GLU A 289 -8.70 1.83 14.50
C GLU A 289 -7.95 3.13 14.79
N THR A 290 -7.16 3.20 15.87
CA THR A 290 -6.47 4.43 16.30
C THR A 290 -5.04 4.12 16.77
N PRO A 291 -4.06 5.02 16.55
CA PRO A 291 -2.64 4.77 16.86
C PRO A 291 -2.35 4.48 18.35
N ASP A 292 -3.18 4.94 19.28
CA ASP A 292 -3.05 4.67 20.71
C ASP A 292 -3.27 3.19 21.07
N ARG A 293 -3.93 2.41 20.19
CA ARG A 293 -4.12 0.98 20.35
C ARG A 293 -2.92 0.13 19.90
N LEU A 294 -1.89 0.74 19.31
CA LEU A 294 -0.75 0.03 18.73
C LEU A 294 -0.05 -0.88 19.78
N ALA A 295 0.29 -0.34 20.95
CA ALA A 295 0.97 -1.13 21.97
C ALA A 295 0.13 -2.34 22.43
N GLU A 296 -1.16 -2.14 22.67
CA GLU A 296 -2.09 -3.21 23.07
C GLU A 296 -2.19 -4.27 21.96
N SER A 297 -2.30 -3.86 20.71
CA SER A 297 -2.37 -4.76 19.56
C SER A 297 -1.09 -5.60 19.45
N VAL A 298 0.09 -4.99 19.50
CA VAL A 298 1.38 -5.72 19.45
C VAL A 298 1.49 -6.72 20.60
N VAL A 299 1.21 -6.29 21.85
CA VAL A 299 1.25 -7.17 23.03
C VAL A 299 0.29 -8.35 22.89
N LYS A 300 -0.93 -8.11 22.42
CA LYS A 300 -1.91 -9.17 22.15
C LYS A 300 -1.37 -10.21 21.15
N GLN A 301 -0.70 -9.77 20.08
CA GLN A 301 -0.15 -10.69 19.07
C GLN A 301 1.10 -11.42 19.59
N LEU A 302 1.98 -10.77 20.38
CA LEU A 302 3.14 -11.42 21.00
C LEU A 302 2.75 -12.56 21.95
N LYS A 303 1.58 -12.44 22.64
CA LYS A 303 1.08 -13.47 23.55
C LYS A 303 0.39 -14.65 22.86
N LYS A 304 0.21 -14.63 21.53
CA LYS A 304 -0.30 -15.78 20.79
C LYS A 304 0.70 -16.91 20.76
N THR A 305 0.19 -18.12 20.76
CA THR A 305 0.98 -19.36 20.71
C THR A 305 0.96 -20.03 19.33
N ASP A 306 0.01 -19.60 18.46
CA ASP A 306 -0.19 -20.19 17.14
C ASP A 306 -0.53 -19.13 16.07
N ASN A 307 -0.38 -19.50 14.81
CA ASN A 307 -0.82 -18.72 13.64
C ASN A 307 -1.31 -19.67 12.54
N ASP A 308 -2.40 -19.32 11.87
CA ASP A 308 -2.93 -20.02 10.70
C ASP A 308 -2.04 -19.78 9.46
N TYR A 309 -0.83 -20.35 9.47
CA TYR A 309 0.14 -20.13 8.38
C TYR A 309 -0.33 -20.71 7.04
N SER A 310 -1.05 -21.84 7.04
CA SER A 310 -1.63 -22.41 5.82
C SER A 310 -2.64 -21.46 5.19
N GLY A 311 -3.54 -20.91 6.00
CA GLY A 311 -4.51 -19.91 5.53
C GLY A 311 -3.85 -18.61 5.06
N VAL A 312 -2.74 -18.19 5.69
CA VAL A 312 -1.92 -17.08 5.20
C VAL A 312 -1.39 -17.36 3.80
N LEU A 313 -0.80 -18.55 3.56
CA LEU A 313 -0.26 -18.91 2.25
C LEU A 313 -1.34 -18.93 1.15
N ASP A 314 -2.53 -19.43 1.47
CA ASP A 314 -3.66 -19.41 0.52
C ASP A 314 -4.12 -17.98 0.23
N PHE A 315 -4.20 -17.13 1.24
CA PHE A 315 -4.57 -15.73 1.09
C PHE A 315 -3.58 -14.95 0.22
N VAL A 316 -2.27 -15.06 0.48
CA VAL A 316 -1.27 -14.28 -0.25
C VAL A 316 -1.14 -14.67 -1.72
N ARG A 317 -1.59 -15.88 -2.13
CA ARG A 317 -1.64 -16.29 -3.55
C ARG A 317 -2.50 -15.39 -4.43
N LEU A 318 -3.43 -14.64 -3.85
CA LEU A 318 -4.19 -13.60 -4.56
C LEU A 318 -3.27 -12.53 -5.18
N PHE A 319 -2.09 -12.35 -4.61
CA PHE A 319 -1.10 -11.33 -5.01
C PHE A 319 0.06 -11.94 -5.81
N ASP A 320 0.00 -13.25 -6.14
CA ASP A 320 1.04 -13.86 -6.96
C ASP A 320 1.09 -13.22 -8.35
N PHE A 321 2.30 -13.10 -8.88
CA PHE A 321 2.52 -12.56 -10.22
C PHE A 321 1.62 -13.20 -11.28
N SER A 322 1.45 -14.52 -11.25
CA SER A 322 0.60 -15.22 -12.21
C SER A 322 -0.87 -14.86 -12.08
N THR A 323 -1.38 -14.68 -10.86
CA THR A 323 -2.75 -14.27 -10.59
C THR A 323 -2.99 -12.82 -11.05
N VAL A 324 -2.05 -11.93 -10.73
CA VAL A 324 -2.14 -10.51 -11.10
C VAL A 324 -2.03 -10.32 -12.61
N THR A 325 -1.12 -11.06 -13.27
CA THR A 325 -0.97 -11.03 -14.74
C THR A 325 -2.26 -11.43 -15.45
N LYS A 326 -2.92 -12.50 -15.01
CA LYS A 326 -4.22 -12.90 -15.58
C LYS A 326 -5.26 -11.77 -15.54
N LYS A 327 -5.33 -11.02 -14.42
CA LYS A 327 -6.26 -9.88 -14.31
C LYS A 327 -5.92 -8.73 -15.25
N TRP A 328 -4.64 -8.51 -15.53
CA TRP A 328 -4.23 -7.51 -16.53
C TRP A 328 -4.58 -7.96 -17.94
N ILE A 329 -4.38 -9.23 -18.28
CA ILE A 329 -4.76 -9.80 -19.58
C ILE A 329 -6.28 -9.71 -19.75
N GLU A 330 -7.08 -10.10 -18.75
CA GLU A 330 -8.54 -9.94 -18.75
C GLU A 330 -8.98 -8.49 -18.98
N LEU A 331 -8.25 -7.51 -18.41
CA LEU A 331 -8.51 -6.10 -18.66
C LEU A 331 -8.20 -5.73 -20.13
N PHE A 332 -7.06 -6.15 -20.67
CA PHE A 332 -6.70 -5.86 -22.05
C PHE A 332 -7.68 -6.50 -23.05
N ASP A 333 -8.03 -7.77 -22.86
CA ASP A 333 -9.06 -8.46 -23.66
C ASP A 333 -10.38 -7.69 -23.65
N THR A 334 -10.84 -7.27 -22.47
CA THR A 334 -12.08 -6.50 -22.31
C THR A 334 -12.00 -5.19 -23.08
N LEU A 335 -10.90 -4.44 -22.91
CA LEU A 335 -10.73 -3.15 -23.58
C LEU A 335 -10.63 -3.30 -25.09
N GLN A 336 -9.95 -4.33 -25.58
CA GLN A 336 -9.84 -4.63 -27.01
C GLN A 336 -11.22 -4.96 -27.63
N GLN A 337 -12.05 -5.71 -26.90
CA GLN A 337 -13.37 -6.12 -27.39
C GLN A 337 -14.43 -5.02 -27.32
N THR A 338 -14.42 -4.23 -26.27
CA THR A 338 -15.53 -3.29 -25.94
C THR A 338 -15.13 -1.82 -25.93
N GLY A 339 -13.83 -1.50 -25.89
CA GLY A 339 -13.31 -0.15 -25.75
C GLY A 339 -13.55 0.48 -24.37
N ASN A 340 -14.13 -0.25 -23.42
CA ASN A 340 -14.45 0.23 -22.06
C ASN A 340 -14.39 -0.89 -21.03
N ILE A 341 -14.67 -0.57 -19.75
CA ILE A 341 -14.63 -1.52 -18.63
C ILE A 341 -16.02 -1.80 -18.03
N ASP A 342 -17.10 -1.51 -18.73
CA ASP A 342 -18.45 -1.60 -18.17
C ASP A 342 -18.86 -3.04 -17.84
N SER A 343 -18.33 -4.03 -18.56
CA SER A 343 -18.56 -5.47 -18.34
C SER A 343 -17.77 -6.02 -17.13
N ILE A 344 -16.73 -5.32 -16.65
CA ILE A 344 -15.92 -5.77 -15.53
C ILE A 344 -16.71 -5.63 -14.22
N LEU A 345 -16.93 -6.77 -13.55
CA LEU A 345 -17.62 -6.81 -12.27
C LEU A 345 -16.82 -6.10 -11.19
N LYS A 346 -17.41 -5.06 -10.62
CA LYS A 346 -16.78 -4.32 -9.51
C LYS A 346 -17.18 -4.94 -8.17
N PRO A 347 -16.30 -4.92 -7.17
CA PRO A 347 -16.61 -5.48 -5.86
C PRO A 347 -17.82 -4.78 -5.25
N LYS A 348 -18.66 -5.56 -4.55
CA LYS A 348 -19.79 -5.00 -3.79
C LYS A 348 -19.29 -4.04 -2.72
N PRO A 349 -20.04 -2.98 -2.35
CA PRO A 349 -19.64 -2.08 -1.28
C PRO A 349 -19.62 -2.84 0.05
N THR A 350 -18.57 -2.70 0.80
CA THR A 350 -18.56 -3.08 2.21
C THR A 350 -19.53 -2.19 2.99
N LYS A 351 -19.89 -2.58 4.24
CA LYS A 351 -20.80 -1.77 5.10
C LYS A 351 -20.36 -0.31 5.16
N GLU A 352 -19.07 -0.07 5.25
CA GLU A 352 -18.45 1.25 5.34
C GLU A 352 -18.71 2.11 4.11
N TYR A 353 -18.75 1.52 2.90
CA TYR A 353 -18.89 2.22 1.63
C TYR A 353 -20.29 2.20 1.01
N ARG A 354 -21.31 1.61 1.68
CA ARG A 354 -22.70 1.62 1.19
C ARG A 354 -23.24 3.03 1.03
N LEU A 355 -22.96 3.90 2.01
CA LEU A 355 -23.36 5.31 1.94
C LEU A 355 -22.67 6.04 0.77
N ALA A 356 -21.40 5.72 0.51
CA ALA A 356 -20.66 6.29 -0.62
C ALA A 356 -21.29 5.92 -1.97
N GLU A 357 -21.70 4.68 -2.14
CA GLU A 357 -22.39 4.24 -3.34
C GLU A 357 -23.75 4.91 -3.51
N TRP A 358 -24.54 4.98 -2.43
CA TRP A 358 -25.82 5.68 -2.45
C TRP A 358 -25.64 7.16 -2.80
N ASN A 359 -24.68 7.85 -2.18
CA ASN A 359 -24.36 9.25 -2.45
C ASN A 359 -23.98 9.47 -3.93
N ARG A 360 -23.18 8.57 -4.54
CA ARG A 360 -22.85 8.66 -5.97
C ARG A 360 -24.10 8.52 -6.85
N LYS A 361 -24.96 7.54 -6.57
CA LYS A 361 -26.21 7.33 -7.33
C LYS A 361 -27.11 8.54 -7.20
N PHE A 362 -27.29 9.08 -6.00
CA PHE A 362 -28.09 10.27 -5.72
C PHE A 362 -27.57 11.50 -6.49
N LYS A 363 -26.26 11.74 -6.49
CA LYS A 363 -25.63 12.84 -7.24
C LYS A 363 -25.90 12.80 -8.75
N ARG A 364 -26.17 11.62 -9.32
CA ARG A 364 -26.50 11.50 -10.75
C ARG A 364 -27.93 11.92 -11.06
N ILE A 365 -28.84 11.81 -10.11
CA ILE A 365 -30.28 12.04 -10.31
C ILE A 365 -30.62 13.51 -10.13
N ILE A 366 -29.95 14.20 -9.23
CA ILE A 366 -30.29 15.60 -8.90
C ILE A 366 -29.51 16.59 -9.77
N PRO A 367 -30.16 17.71 -10.18
CA PRO A 367 -29.45 18.80 -10.82
C PRO A 367 -28.32 19.33 -9.93
N PHE A 368 -27.17 19.65 -10.53
CA PHE A 368 -25.98 20.11 -9.81
C PHE A 368 -25.42 19.15 -8.74
N GLY A 369 -25.80 17.89 -8.76
CA GLY A 369 -25.35 16.89 -7.81
C GLY A 369 -23.82 16.73 -7.71
N SER A 370 -23.07 17.09 -8.77
CA SER A 370 -21.60 17.11 -8.76
C SER A 370 -21.00 18.09 -7.75
N LEU A 371 -21.75 19.13 -7.34
CA LEU A 371 -21.33 20.12 -6.35
C LEU A 371 -21.48 19.61 -4.90
N LEU A 372 -22.24 18.55 -4.68
CA LEU A 372 -22.41 17.98 -3.35
C LEU A 372 -21.11 17.38 -2.81
N PRO A 373 -20.85 17.56 -1.51
CA PRO A 373 -19.67 16.99 -0.85
C PRO A 373 -19.59 15.47 -0.96
N SER A 374 -18.39 14.92 -0.77
CA SER A 374 -18.20 13.47 -0.71
C SER A 374 -18.77 12.87 0.58
N SER A 375 -19.11 11.58 0.55
CA SER A 375 -19.48 10.84 1.74
C SER A 375 -18.34 10.82 2.78
N MET A 376 -17.09 10.86 2.33
CA MET A 376 -15.90 10.96 3.20
C MET A 376 -15.85 12.32 3.91
N PHE A 377 -16.28 13.40 3.25
CA PHE A 377 -16.39 14.72 3.89
C PHE A 377 -17.40 14.68 5.04
N TYR A 378 -18.58 14.11 4.83
CA TYR A 378 -19.57 13.92 5.90
C TYR A 378 -19.03 13.05 7.02
N LYS A 379 -18.35 11.93 6.71
CA LYS A 379 -17.71 11.08 7.72
C LYS A 379 -16.66 11.84 8.54
N SER A 380 -15.83 12.67 7.89
CA SER A 380 -14.81 13.46 8.59
C SER A 380 -15.42 14.50 9.55
N ILE A 381 -16.49 15.17 9.14
CA ILE A 381 -17.24 16.09 10.00
C ILE A 381 -17.87 15.33 11.18
N PHE A 382 -18.52 14.19 10.91
CA PHE A 382 -19.16 13.39 11.94
C PHE A 382 -18.13 12.87 12.97
N HIS A 383 -16.97 12.44 12.51
CA HIS A 383 -15.87 12.01 13.38
C HIS A 383 -15.32 13.16 14.23
N ARG A 384 -15.15 14.36 13.66
CA ARG A 384 -14.74 15.56 14.41
C ARG A 384 -15.78 15.95 15.47
N ILE A 385 -17.07 15.94 15.13
CA ILE A 385 -18.16 16.23 16.08
C ILE A 385 -18.19 15.16 17.18
N SER A 386 -18.12 13.89 16.85
CA SER A 386 -18.08 12.80 17.82
C SER A 386 -16.89 12.90 18.77
N SER A 387 -15.70 13.22 18.25
CA SER A 387 -14.48 13.45 19.04
C SER A 387 -14.63 14.66 19.99
N LEU A 388 -15.25 15.75 19.53
CA LEU A 388 -15.52 16.91 20.38
C LEU A 388 -16.54 16.59 21.47
N LEU A 389 -17.61 15.87 21.13
CA LEU A 389 -18.62 15.43 22.11
C LEU A 389 -18.01 14.49 23.14
N HIS A 390 -17.14 13.58 22.73
CA HIS A 390 -16.44 12.68 23.65
C HIS A 390 -15.52 13.43 24.60
N LYS A 391 -14.72 14.40 24.07
CA LYS A 391 -13.89 15.28 24.90
C LYS A 391 -14.72 16.11 25.88
N TYR A 392 -15.91 16.58 25.46
CA TYR A 392 -16.83 17.32 26.34
C TYR A 392 -17.44 16.43 27.42
N ALA A 393 -17.84 15.21 27.07
CA ALA A 393 -18.36 14.23 28.03
C ALA A 393 -17.30 13.82 29.07
N CYS A 394 -16.05 13.58 28.66
CA CYS A 394 -14.93 13.28 29.53
C CYS A 394 -14.61 14.46 30.48
N ARG A 395 -14.67 15.71 30.00
CA ARG A 395 -14.50 16.89 30.86
C ARG A 395 -15.60 17.04 31.90
N LYS A 396 -16.84 16.67 31.58
CA LYS A 396 -17.99 16.77 32.51
C LYS A 396 -17.95 15.74 33.63
N HIS A 397 -17.26 14.61 33.45
CA HIS A 397 -17.08 13.58 34.50
C HIS A 397 -15.85 13.80 35.39
N ASN A 398 -14.95 14.73 35.06
CA ASN A 398 -13.74 15.03 35.85
C ASN A 398 -13.87 16.28 36.73
N TYR A 399 -15.04 16.85 36.94
CA TYR A 399 -15.26 17.87 37.99
C TYR A 399 -15.68 17.18 39.29
N PRO A 400 -14.87 17.26 40.38
CA PRO A 400 -15.35 16.89 41.69
C PRO A 400 -16.48 17.85 42.04
N ARG A 401 -17.63 17.29 42.40
CA ARG A 401 -18.70 18.06 43.03
C ARG A 401 -18.17 18.48 44.41
N ILE A 402 -18.02 19.79 44.60
CA ILE A 402 -17.86 20.40 45.92
C ILE A 402 -19.16 20.22 46.70
#